data_3bb88d0c21b5bcb0cb2b530a8925f7ee
#
_entry.id   3bb88d0c21b5bcb0cb2b530a8925f7ee
#
_cell.length_a   1.000
_cell.length_b   1.000
_cell.length_c   1.000
_cell.angle_alpha   90.00
_cell.angle_beta   90.00
_cell.angle_gamma   90.00
#
_symmetry.space_group_name_H-M   'P 1'
#
loop_
_entity.id
_entity.type
_entity.pdbx_description
1 polymer ?
#
loop_
_entity_poly.entity_id
_entity_poly.type
_entity_poly.pdbx_seq_one_letter_code
_entity_poly.pdbx_strand_id
1 'polypeptide(L)'
;MTGLYLFEQPPVTHPTYPLIPGCSSAFCQVNVDSLASSAISIVLTIGVMLVIANRMSDRVPGKVQVWVETFYGFLRGQQASIDEKATFIVPLAMTIFFYILIANWIGFFPLPAPLHPASSDLNQTAAMAVVAFLVVEAYSLKVLGVRGFLRKFTKPFELPWWARYTVFLLINVIEEIAKPLTLALRLYGNIFGGLLMLWVLAVLIPAIPLPVVPYVGSVILVALWKAFDVGFIGLLQAFIFAFLTVVYFELAREGLEHEAPAQAAH
;
A
#
# COMPACT_ATOMS: atom_id res chain seq x y z
N MET A 1 -29.41 8.00 -28.97
CA MET A 1 -29.56 8.47 -27.56
C MET A 1 -29.27 7.36 -26.53
N THR A 2 -28.62 6.27 -26.89
CA THR A 2 -28.35 5.12 -26.01
C THR A 2 -26.95 5.11 -25.37
N GLY A 3 -26.14 6.13 -25.59
CA GLY A 3 -24.79 6.22 -25.06
C GLY A 3 -24.64 6.93 -23.69
N LEU A 4 -25.68 7.59 -23.18
CA LEU A 4 -25.57 8.41 -21.99
C LEU A 4 -25.74 7.63 -20.68
N TYR A 5 -26.33 6.43 -20.74
CA TYR A 5 -26.60 5.62 -19.53
C TYR A 5 -25.38 4.89 -18.95
N LEU A 6 -24.25 4.84 -19.68
CA LEU A 6 -23.00 4.24 -19.19
C LEU A 6 -22.27 5.11 -18.14
N PHE A 7 -22.68 6.37 -18.00
CA PHE A 7 -22.01 7.35 -17.12
C PHE A 7 -22.80 7.74 -15.87
N GLU A 8 -23.99 7.15 -15.67
CA GLU A 8 -24.89 7.47 -14.55
C GLU A 8 -24.57 6.70 -13.27
N GLN A 9 -23.69 5.73 -13.37
CA GLN A 9 -23.24 4.94 -12.20
C GLN A 9 -22.01 5.61 -11.56
N PRO A 10 -21.91 5.66 -10.22
CA PRO A 10 -20.69 6.11 -9.57
C PRO A 10 -19.52 5.22 -10.02
N PRO A 11 -18.29 5.79 -10.10
CA PRO A 11 -17.16 5.15 -10.81
C PRO A 11 -16.76 3.78 -10.28
N VAL A 12 -17.26 3.36 -9.12
CA VAL A 12 -17.00 2.01 -8.57
C VAL A 12 -18.18 1.51 -7.76
N THR A 13 -18.97 0.60 -8.32
CA THR A 13 -19.92 -0.20 -7.56
C THR A 13 -19.41 -1.64 -7.48
N HIS A 14 -18.96 -2.06 -6.30
CA HIS A 14 -18.51 -3.42 -6.08
C HIS A 14 -19.72 -4.36 -5.82
N PRO A 15 -19.85 -5.49 -6.52
CA PRO A 15 -20.86 -6.49 -6.20
C PRO A 15 -20.56 -7.12 -4.83
N THR A 16 -21.45 -6.88 -3.88
CA THR A 16 -21.31 -7.40 -2.52
C THR A 16 -22.13 -8.66 -2.33
N TYR A 17 -21.53 -9.66 -1.68
CA TYR A 17 -22.21 -10.89 -1.30
C TYR A 17 -22.12 -11.10 0.21
N PRO A 18 -23.20 -11.54 0.87
CA PRO A 18 -23.16 -11.82 2.30
C PRO A 18 -22.31 -13.06 2.59
N LEU A 19 -21.32 -12.92 3.46
CA LEU A 19 -20.47 -14.02 3.92
C LEU A 19 -21.27 -15.04 4.75
N ILE A 20 -22.29 -14.56 5.47
CA ILE A 20 -23.18 -15.38 6.31
C ILE A 20 -24.60 -15.16 5.81
N PRO A 21 -25.34 -16.22 5.44
CA PRO A 21 -26.73 -16.09 5.01
C PRO A 21 -27.57 -15.41 6.10
N GLY A 22 -28.26 -14.31 5.73
CA GLY A 22 -29.11 -13.54 6.65
C GLY A 22 -28.42 -12.37 7.39
N CYS A 23 -27.13 -12.16 7.22
CA CYS A 23 -26.44 -10.99 7.77
C CYS A 23 -26.47 -9.81 6.77
N SER A 24 -27.17 -8.72 7.13
CA SER A 24 -27.26 -7.49 6.32
C SER A 24 -26.28 -6.39 6.75
N SER A 25 -25.46 -6.62 7.77
CA SER A 25 -24.50 -5.63 8.24
C SER A 25 -23.34 -5.47 7.25
N ALA A 26 -22.78 -4.26 7.13
CA ALA A 26 -21.64 -3.96 6.26
C ALA A 26 -20.41 -4.84 6.54
N PHE A 27 -20.24 -5.33 7.78
CA PHE A 27 -19.14 -6.22 8.16
C PHE A 27 -19.29 -7.67 7.64
N CYS A 28 -20.47 -8.06 7.22
CA CYS A 28 -20.74 -9.39 6.68
C CYS A 28 -20.74 -9.43 5.15
N GLN A 29 -20.52 -8.29 4.49
CA GLN A 29 -20.51 -8.19 3.04
C GLN A 29 -19.06 -8.23 2.53
N VAL A 30 -18.82 -9.07 1.52
CA VAL A 30 -17.51 -9.21 0.86
C VAL A 30 -17.63 -8.80 -0.59
N ASN A 31 -16.68 -7.98 -1.05
CA ASN A 31 -16.55 -7.59 -2.44
C ASN A 31 -15.82 -8.71 -3.20
N VAL A 32 -16.56 -9.53 -3.92
CA VAL A 32 -16.01 -10.72 -4.61
C VAL A 32 -15.09 -10.34 -5.76
N ASP A 33 -15.36 -9.24 -6.44
CA ASP A 33 -14.51 -8.69 -7.49
C ASP A 33 -13.14 -8.27 -6.96
N SER A 34 -13.10 -7.57 -5.81
CA SER A 34 -11.86 -7.18 -5.13
C SER A 34 -11.07 -8.40 -4.66
N LEU A 35 -11.76 -9.41 -4.11
CA LEU A 35 -11.12 -10.64 -3.68
C LEU A 35 -10.52 -11.42 -4.88
N ALA A 36 -11.25 -11.53 -5.99
CA ALA A 36 -10.78 -12.19 -7.19
C ALA A 36 -9.57 -11.44 -7.80
N SER A 37 -9.64 -10.12 -7.92
CA SER A 37 -8.55 -9.29 -8.42
C SER A 37 -7.32 -9.37 -7.52
N SER A 38 -7.51 -9.43 -6.21
CA SER A 38 -6.45 -9.63 -5.22
C SER A 38 -5.78 -10.99 -5.38
N ALA A 39 -6.57 -12.06 -5.53
CA ALA A 39 -6.04 -13.41 -5.75
C ALA A 39 -5.21 -13.48 -7.04
N ILE A 40 -5.69 -12.88 -8.14
CA ILE A 40 -4.95 -12.77 -9.40
C ILE A 40 -3.63 -12.01 -9.17
N SER A 41 -3.68 -10.89 -8.46
CA SER A 41 -2.48 -10.09 -8.15
C SER A 41 -1.45 -10.88 -7.34
N ILE A 42 -1.89 -11.68 -6.37
CA ILE A 42 -1.02 -12.55 -5.57
C ILE A 42 -0.34 -13.60 -6.45
N VAL A 43 -1.12 -14.31 -7.28
CA VAL A 43 -0.59 -15.36 -8.17
C VAL A 43 0.42 -14.77 -9.15
N LEU A 44 0.10 -13.61 -9.75
CA LEU A 44 1.02 -12.92 -10.66
C LEU A 44 2.28 -12.44 -9.95
N THR A 45 2.16 -11.91 -8.74
CA THR A 45 3.31 -11.48 -7.93
C THR A 45 4.24 -12.65 -7.64
N ILE A 46 3.70 -13.77 -7.18
CA ILE A 46 4.47 -14.98 -6.94
C ILE A 46 5.14 -15.45 -8.24
N GLY A 47 4.40 -15.48 -9.35
CA GLY A 47 4.93 -15.87 -10.66
C GLY A 47 6.09 -14.97 -11.10
N VAL A 48 5.94 -13.67 -11.03
CA VAL A 48 6.99 -12.69 -11.37
C VAL A 48 8.21 -12.85 -10.47
N MET A 49 8.01 -12.98 -9.16
CA MET A 49 9.10 -13.17 -8.21
C MET A 49 9.87 -14.48 -8.45
N LEU A 50 9.17 -15.57 -8.77
CA LEU A 50 9.80 -16.84 -9.14
C LEU A 50 10.58 -16.72 -10.45
N VAL A 51 10.05 -16.04 -11.47
CA VAL A 51 10.77 -15.80 -12.72
C VAL A 51 12.02 -14.98 -12.49
N ILE A 52 11.95 -13.93 -11.67
CA ILE A 52 13.12 -13.12 -11.31
C ILE A 52 14.14 -14.00 -10.57
N ALA A 53 13.72 -14.73 -9.54
CA ALA A 53 14.61 -15.60 -8.76
C ALA A 53 15.32 -16.64 -9.61
N ASN A 54 14.59 -17.31 -10.53
CA ASN A 54 15.17 -18.31 -11.43
C ASN A 54 16.13 -17.73 -12.49
N ARG A 55 16.08 -16.42 -12.73
CA ARG A 55 16.98 -15.72 -13.68
C ARG A 55 18.16 -15.03 -12.99
N MET A 56 18.25 -15.09 -11.67
CA MET A 56 19.40 -14.54 -10.96
C MET A 56 20.64 -15.40 -11.21
N SER A 57 21.77 -14.73 -11.45
CA SER A 57 23.06 -15.35 -11.73
C SER A 57 24.14 -14.79 -10.82
N ASP A 58 24.98 -15.67 -10.28
CA ASP A 58 26.11 -15.29 -9.42
C ASP A 58 27.32 -14.72 -10.20
N ARG A 59 27.32 -14.86 -11.54
CA ARG A 59 28.48 -14.46 -12.37
C ARG A 59 28.34 -13.05 -12.95
N VAL A 60 27.38 -12.87 -13.86
CA VAL A 60 27.13 -11.58 -14.52
C VAL A 60 25.66 -11.24 -14.37
N PRO A 61 25.35 -10.21 -13.58
CA PRO A 61 23.96 -9.85 -13.32
C PRO A 61 23.30 -9.29 -14.58
N GLY A 62 22.09 -9.76 -14.88
CA GLY A 62 21.24 -9.21 -15.92
C GLY A 62 20.66 -7.85 -15.50
N LYS A 63 20.16 -7.05 -16.46
CA LYS A 63 19.59 -5.71 -16.20
C LYS A 63 18.50 -5.72 -15.11
N VAL A 64 17.63 -6.72 -15.13
CA VAL A 64 16.55 -6.86 -14.13
C VAL A 64 17.13 -7.18 -12.76
N GLN A 65 18.13 -8.06 -12.69
CA GLN A 65 18.82 -8.38 -11.45
C GLN A 65 19.50 -7.15 -10.84
N VAL A 66 20.25 -6.39 -11.64
CA VAL A 66 20.89 -5.14 -11.20
C VAL A 66 19.86 -4.18 -10.61
N TRP A 67 18.69 -4.04 -11.25
CA TRP A 67 17.64 -3.18 -10.75
C TRP A 67 17.09 -3.66 -9.40
N VAL A 68 16.79 -4.96 -9.27
CA VAL A 68 16.27 -5.56 -8.03
C VAL A 68 17.30 -5.44 -6.91
N GLU A 69 18.58 -5.75 -7.18
CA GLU A 69 19.66 -5.65 -6.19
C GLU A 69 19.93 -4.20 -5.77
N THR A 70 19.87 -3.25 -6.71
CA THR A 70 20.01 -1.81 -6.42
C THR A 70 18.88 -1.33 -5.51
N PHE A 71 17.64 -1.73 -5.81
CA PHE A 71 16.49 -1.37 -5.01
C PHE A 71 16.53 -2.03 -3.62
N TYR A 72 16.92 -3.29 -3.55
CA TYR A 72 17.16 -4.00 -2.29
C TYR A 72 18.24 -3.30 -1.45
N GLY A 73 19.36 -2.93 -2.07
CA GLY A 73 20.46 -2.20 -1.43
C GLY A 73 20.03 -0.82 -0.93
N PHE A 74 19.19 -0.11 -1.70
CA PHE A 74 18.60 1.15 -1.28
C PHE A 74 17.73 1.00 -0.03
N LEU A 75 16.81 0.04 0.00
CA LEU A 75 15.95 -0.22 1.17
C LEU A 75 16.78 -0.66 2.38
N ARG A 76 17.79 -1.49 2.16
CA ARG A 76 18.70 -1.92 3.22
C ARG A 76 19.52 -0.76 3.79
N GLY A 77 19.90 0.18 2.95
CA GLY A 77 20.62 1.40 3.38
C GLY A 77 19.82 2.34 4.27
N GLN A 78 18.48 2.15 4.33
CA GLN A 78 17.62 2.90 5.27
C GLN A 78 17.62 2.29 6.68
N GLN A 79 18.21 1.11 6.85
CA GLN A 79 18.36 0.49 8.16
C GLN A 79 19.65 1.01 8.81
N ALA A 80 19.52 1.76 9.90
CA ALA A 80 20.65 2.39 10.62
C ALA A 80 21.55 1.37 11.30
N SER A 81 21.03 0.21 11.72
CA SER A 81 21.78 -0.88 12.33
C SER A 81 21.48 -2.22 11.68
N ILE A 82 22.55 -2.93 11.30
CA ILE A 82 22.46 -4.29 10.74
C ILE A 82 22.35 -5.26 11.92
N ASP A 83 21.12 -5.41 12.44
CA ASP A 83 20.86 -6.51 13.38
C ASP A 83 20.45 -7.76 12.59
N GLU A 84 21.13 -8.88 12.81
CA GLU A 84 20.82 -10.16 12.16
C GLU A 84 19.36 -10.58 12.35
N LYS A 85 18.72 -10.14 13.44
CA LYS A 85 17.32 -10.46 13.75
C LYS A 85 16.30 -9.69 12.91
N ALA A 86 16.72 -8.63 12.23
CA ALA A 86 15.85 -7.73 11.44
C ALA A 86 15.95 -7.96 9.93
N THR A 87 16.65 -9.00 9.47
CA THR A 87 16.89 -9.26 8.04
C THR A 87 15.63 -9.52 7.22
N PHE A 88 14.49 -9.84 7.86
CA PHE A 88 13.23 -10.16 7.17
C PHE A 88 12.47 -8.93 6.65
N ILE A 89 12.76 -7.72 7.15
CA ILE A 89 11.95 -6.52 6.83
C ILE A 89 12.15 -6.06 5.38
N VAL A 90 13.38 -6.11 4.86
CA VAL A 90 13.66 -5.71 3.47
C VAL A 90 13.03 -6.67 2.47
N PRO A 91 13.15 -8.02 2.61
CA PRO A 91 12.37 -8.94 1.79
C PRO A 91 10.85 -8.74 1.89
N LEU A 92 10.32 -8.43 3.07
CA LEU A 92 8.90 -8.11 3.25
C LEU A 92 8.52 -6.84 2.47
N ALA A 93 9.29 -5.77 2.62
CA ALA A 93 9.05 -4.51 1.90
C ALA A 93 9.14 -4.70 0.37
N MET A 94 10.08 -5.51 -0.10
CA MET A 94 10.19 -5.89 -1.52
C MET A 94 8.96 -6.67 -2.00
N THR A 95 8.47 -7.60 -1.20
CA THR A 95 7.25 -8.36 -1.54
C THR A 95 6.03 -7.44 -1.64
N ILE A 96 5.88 -6.52 -0.69
CA ILE A 96 4.82 -5.51 -0.69
C ILE A 96 4.95 -4.59 -1.92
N PHE A 97 6.17 -4.16 -2.25
CA PHE A 97 6.43 -3.36 -3.45
C PHE A 97 5.93 -4.05 -4.71
N PHE A 98 6.35 -5.29 -4.96
CA PHE A 98 5.95 -6.02 -6.16
C PHE A 98 4.45 -6.32 -6.18
N TYR A 99 3.86 -6.63 -5.03
CA TYR A 99 2.43 -6.85 -4.96
C TYR A 99 1.63 -5.60 -5.33
N ILE A 100 1.93 -4.44 -4.72
CA ILE A 100 1.24 -3.19 -5.02
C ILE A 100 1.47 -2.76 -6.47
N LEU A 101 2.69 -2.90 -6.97
CA LEU A 101 3.03 -2.58 -8.34
C LEU A 101 2.19 -3.39 -9.33
N ILE A 102 2.11 -4.71 -9.14
CA ILE A 102 1.36 -5.61 -10.01
C ILE A 102 -0.15 -5.38 -9.85
N ALA A 103 -0.65 -5.20 -8.63
CA ALA A 103 -2.05 -4.91 -8.38
C ALA A 103 -2.50 -3.61 -9.06
N ASN A 104 -1.66 -2.58 -9.08
CA ASN A 104 -1.91 -1.34 -9.80
C ASN A 104 -1.83 -1.54 -11.32
N TRP A 105 -0.82 -2.26 -11.82
CA TRP A 105 -0.64 -2.49 -13.24
C TRP A 105 -1.74 -3.35 -13.87
N ILE A 106 -2.36 -4.25 -13.13
CA ILE A 106 -3.55 -4.98 -13.60
C ILE A 106 -4.66 -3.99 -13.97
N GLY A 107 -4.81 -2.88 -13.25
CA GLY A 107 -5.76 -1.82 -13.57
C GLY A 107 -5.51 -1.07 -14.89
N PHE A 108 -4.34 -1.25 -15.52
CA PHE A 108 -4.07 -0.70 -16.85
C PHE A 108 -4.89 -1.40 -17.95
N PHE A 109 -5.07 -2.71 -17.82
CA PHE A 109 -5.84 -3.47 -18.76
C PHE A 109 -7.34 -3.24 -18.57
N PRO A 110 -8.13 -3.22 -19.63
CA PRO A 110 -9.58 -3.21 -19.52
C PRO A 110 -10.05 -4.55 -18.96
N LEU A 111 -10.25 -4.59 -17.65
CA LEU A 111 -10.76 -5.80 -16.99
C LEU A 111 -12.21 -6.04 -17.42
N PRO A 112 -12.59 -7.31 -17.69
CA PRO A 112 -13.99 -7.62 -17.97
C PRO A 112 -14.85 -7.32 -16.74
N ALA A 113 -15.96 -6.61 -16.94
CA ALA A 113 -16.91 -6.37 -15.83
C ALA A 113 -17.36 -7.72 -15.21
N PRO A 114 -17.49 -7.81 -13.88
CA PRO A 114 -17.43 -6.76 -12.88
C PRO A 114 -16.07 -6.54 -12.20
N LEU A 115 -14.96 -7.06 -12.74
CA LEU A 115 -13.64 -6.99 -12.13
C LEU A 115 -13.09 -5.54 -12.10
N HIS A 116 -12.70 -5.08 -10.91
CA HIS A 116 -12.02 -3.82 -10.68
C HIS A 116 -10.61 -4.07 -10.13
N PRO A 117 -9.66 -3.11 -10.24
CA PRO A 117 -8.38 -3.23 -9.58
C PRO A 117 -8.54 -3.46 -8.08
N ALA A 118 -7.79 -4.40 -7.50
CA ALA A 118 -7.87 -4.72 -6.08
C ALA A 118 -7.66 -3.48 -5.18
N SER A 119 -6.76 -2.59 -5.58
CA SER A 119 -6.45 -1.35 -4.84
C SER A 119 -7.57 -0.29 -4.89
N SER A 120 -8.64 -0.47 -5.70
CA SER A 120 -9.81 0.43 -5.71
C SER A 120 -10.77 0.22 -4.54
N ASP A 121 -10.60 -0.86 -3.79
CA ASP A 121 -11.39 -1.16 -2.59
C ASP A 121 -10.64 -0.71 -1.34
N LEU A 122 -11.31 0.14 -0.53
CA LEU A 122 -10.76 0.64 0.73
C LEU A 122 -10.50 -0.51 1.72
N ASN A 123 -11.33 -1.55 1.74
CA ASN A 123 -11.12 -2.70 2.63
C ASN A 123 -9.83 -3.43 2.30
N GLN A 124 -9.51 -3.59 1.02
CA GLN A 124 -8.29 -4.22 0.54
C GLN A 124 -7.05 -3.39 0.92
N THR A 125 -7.08 -2.09 0.66
CA THR A 125 -5.96 -1.20 0.96
C THR A 125 -5.75 -1.04 2.47
N ALA A 126 -6.83 -1.00 3.24
CA ALA A 126 -6.78 -1.00 4.70
C ALA A 126 -6.21 -2.31 5.24
N ALA A 127 -6.63 -3.46 4.71
CA ALA A 127 -6.10 -4.76 5.12
C ALA A 127 -4.58 -4.84 4.91
N MET A 128 -4.07 -4.38 3.77
CA MET A 128 -2.63 -4.34 3.49
C MET A 128 -1.87 -3.44 4.46
N ALA A 129 -2.39 -2.24 4.71
CA ALA A 129 -1.78 -1.30 5.63
C ALA A 129 -1.77 -1.84 7.06
N VAL A 130 -2.85 -2.48 7.49
CA VAL A 130 -2.96 -3.12 8.80
C VAL A 130 -1.99 -4.30 8.93
N VAL A 131 -1.86 -5.16 7.91
CA VAL A 131 -0.91 -6.28 7.92
C VAL A 131 0.53 -5.76 8.05
N ALA A 132 0.92 -4.77 7.24
CA ALA A 132 2.25 -4.17 7.33
C ALA A 132 2.51 -3.58 8.72
N PHE A 133 1.54 -2.85 9.27
CA PHE A 133 1.59 -2.28 10.61
C PHE A 133 1.71 -3.37 11.69
N LEU A 134 0.87 -4.41 11.64
CA LEU A 134 0.90 -5.49 12.63
C LEU A 134 2.21 -6.25 12.63
N VAL A 135 2.86 -6.45 11.47
CA VAL A 135 4.18 -7.09 11.39
C VAL A 135 5.23 -6.25 12.11
N VAL A 136 5.23 -4.93 11.89
CA VAL A 136 6.14 -4.00 12.58
C VAL A 136 5.90 -3.99 14.09
N GLU A 137 4.63 -3.90 14.53
CA GLU A 137 4.28 -3.86 15.94
C GLU A 137 4.53 -5.21 16.65
N ALA A 138 4.24 -6.34 15.99
CA ALA A 138 4.55 -7.66 16.52
C ALA A 138 6.06 -7.86 16.73
N TYR A 139 6.87 -7.35 15.80
CA TYR A 139 8.33 -7.35 15.97
C TYR A 139 8.75 -6.46 17.15
N SER A 140 8.23 -5.23 17.23
CA SER A 140 8.48 -4.33 18.36
C SER A 140 8.13 -4.98 19.69
N LEU A 141 6.97 -5.63 19.77
CA LEU A 141 6.52 -6.35 20.96
C LEU A 141 7.45 -7.53 21.31
N LYS A 142 7.93 -8.27 20.29
CA LYS A 142 8.84 -9.42 20.49
C LYS A 142 10.21 -8.98 21.02
N VAL A 143 10.73 -7.85 20.58
CA VAL A 143 12.06 -7.35 20.94
C VAL A 143 12.04 -6.56 22.26
N LEU A 144 11.08 -5.65 22.45
CA LEU A 144 10.92 -4.83 23.66
C LEU A 144 10.30 -5.58 24.84
N GLY A 145 9.55 -6.64 24.54
CA GLY A 145 8.63 -7.21 25.52
C GLY A 145 7.47 -6.25 25.85
N VAL A 146 6.49 -6.74 26.59
CA VAL A 146 5.26 -5.96 26.89
C VAL A 146 5.56 -4.65 27.65
N ARG A 147 6.50 -4.66 28.57
CA ARG A 147 6.83 -3.47 29.38
C ARG A 147 7.52 -2.38 28.55
N GLY A 148 8.48 -2.74 27.69
CA GLY A 148 9.15 -1.82 26.79
C GLY A 148 8.20 -1.27 25.74
N PHE A 149 7.35 -2.13 25.18
CA PHE A 149 6.31 -1.74 24.23
C PHE A 149 5.36 -0.67 24.82
N LEU A 150 4.87 -0.85 26.02
CA LEU A 150 4.04 0.16 26.69
C LEU A 150 4.81 1.45 27.01
N ARG A 151 6.10 1.35 27.31
CA ARG A 151 6.97 2.51 27.49
C ARG A 151 7.15 3.33 26.20
N LYS A 152 7.14 2.71 25.02
CA LYS A 152 7.18 3.39 23.72
C LYS A 152 6.13 4.50 23.65
N PHE A 153 4.93 4.27 24.15
CA PHE A 153 3.83 5.24 24.14
C PHE A 153 3.97 6.37 25.18
N THR A 154 4.89 6.24 26.13
CA THR A 154 5.06 7.21 27.21
C THR A 154 6.34 8.05 27.12
N LYS A 155 7.21 7.82 26.11
CA LYS A 155 8.42 8.61 25.82
C LYS A 155 8.16 9.58 24.65
N PRO A 156 8.83 10.74 24.50
CA PRO A 156 10.26 10.96 24.68
C PRO A 156 10.68 12.11 25.60
N PHE A 157 9.82 12.74 26.41
CA PHE A 157 10.20 13.93 27.17
C PHE A 157 10.18 13.73 28.69
N GLU A 158 11.15 14.33 29.40
CA GLU A 158 11.19 14.45 30.84
C GLU A 158 10.17 15.49 31.30
N LEU A 159 8.89 15.15 31.28
CA LEU A 159 7.78 15.98 31.69
C LEU A 159 7.14 15.43 32.97
N PRO A 160 6.42 16.26 33.74
CA PRO A 160 5.73 15.81 34.93
C PRO A 160 4.81 14.63 34.62
N TRP A 161 4.75 13.66 35.50
CA TRP A 161 4.09 12.36 35.33
C TRP A 161 2.65 12.44 34.81
N TRP A 162 1.88 13.45 35.22
CA TRP A 162 0.49 13.65 34.80
C TRP A 162 0.37 14.03 33.29
N ALA A 163 1.24 14.90 32.78
CA ALA A 163 1.26 15.29 31.37
C ALA A 163 1.73 14.13 30.50
N ARG A 164 2.68 13.32 30.99
CA ARG A 164 3.24 12.15 30.31
C ARG A 164 2.19 11.07 30.07
N TYR A 165 1.35 10.77 31.05
CA TYR A 165 0.37 9.69 30.97
C TYR A 165 -0.98 10.13 30.35
N THR A 166 -1.27 11.42 30.29
CA THR A 166 -2.55 11.90 29.75
C THR A 166 -2.40 12.42 28.31
N VAL A 167 -1.58 13.45 28.11
CA VAL A 167 -1.50 14.14 26.81
C VAL A 167 -0.61 13.36 25.83
N PHE A 168 0.58 12.93 26.28
CA PHE A 168 1.52 12.24 25.38
C PHE A 168 1.07 10.84 25.02
N LEU A 169 0.46 10.09 25.95
CA LEU A 169 -0.12 8.80 25.62
C LEU A 169 -1.17 8.94 24.51
N LEU A 170 -2.04 9.95 24.62
CA LEU A 170 -3.07 10.20 23.61
C LEU A 170 -2.47 10.55 22.24
N ILE A 171 -1.49 11.47 22.23
CA ILE A 171 -0.81 11.88 21.00
C ILE A 171 -0.10 10.69 20.35
N ASN A 172 0.67 9.91 21.10
CA ASN A 172 1.41 8.78 20.57
C ASN A 172 0.47 7.66 20.06
N VAL A 173 -0.64 7.41 20.75
CA VAL A 173 -1.66 6.45 20.26
C VAL A 173 -2.31 6.95 18.97
N ILE A 174 -2.63 8.24 18.87
CA ILE A 174 -3.17 8.83 17.64
C ILE A 174 -2.14 8.72 16.51
N GLU A 175 -0.88 9.03 16.76
CA GLU A 175 0.20 8.91 15.77
C GLU A 175 0.34 7.47 15.27
N GLU A 176 0.30 6.49 16.17
CA GLU A 176 0.44 5.07 15.82
C GLU A 176 -0.73 4.57 14.95
N ILE A 177 -1.96 5.01 15.26
CA ILE A 177 -3.15 4.69 14.45
C ILE A 177 -3.13 5.47 13.12
N ALA A 178 -2.59 6.69 13.11
CA ALA A 178 -2.51 7.50 11.88
C ALA A 178 -1.58 6.87 10.82
N LYS A 179 -0.53 6.14 11.22
CA LYS A 179 0.40 5.49 10.28
C LYS A 179 -0.29 4.53 9.30
N PRO A 180 -0.98 3.47 9.75
CA PRO A 180 -1.70 2.57 8.84
C PRO A 180 -2.86 3.26 8.12
N LEU A 181 -3.55 4.20 8.78
CA LEU A 181 -4.65 4.93 8.18
C LEU A 181 -4.20 5.79 7.00
N THR A 182 -3.15 6.58 7.17
CA THR A 182 -2.60 7.41 6.08
C THR A 182 -2.07 6.56 4.92
N LEU A 183 -1.48 5.40 5.22
CA LEU A 183 -0.98 4.46 4.23
C LEU A 183 -2.13 3.87 3.39
N ALA A 184 -3.21 3.43 4.05
CA ALA A 184 -4.41 2.91 3.40
C ALA A 184 -5.12 3.97 2.54
N LEU A 185 -5.34 5.17 3.11
CA LEU A 185 -6.00 6.28 2.41
C LEU A 185 -5.18 6.78 1.23
N ARG A 186 -3.85 6.75 1.31
CA ARG A 186 -2.98 7.14 0.19
C ARG A 186 -3.13 6.17 -0.98
N LEU A 187 -3.11 4.86 -0.71
CA LEU A 187 -3.25 3.85 -1.76
C LEU A 187 -4.64 3.91 -2.39
N TYR A 188 -5.69 3.93 -1.57
CA TYR A 188 -7.07 4.07 -2.03
C TYR A 188 -7.30 5.38 -2.79
N GLY A 189 -6.86 6.51 -2.23
CA GLY A 189 -7.07 7.83 -2.81
C GLY A 189 -6.43 8.01 -4.18
N ASN A 190 -5.26 7.44 -4.41
CA ASN A 190 -4.61 7.49 -5.72
C ASN A 190 -5.43 6.73 -6.78
N ILE A 191 -5.85 5.51 -6.48
CA ILE A 191 -6.63 4.69 -7.45
C ILE A 191 -8.01 5.29 -7.66
N PHE A 192 -8.70 5.69 -6.58
CA PHE A 192 -10.00 6.35 -6.68
C PHE A 192 -9.92 7.67 -7.45
N GLY A 193 -8.91 8.49 -7.17
CA GLY A 193 -8.65 9.75 -7.88
C GLY A 193 -8.37 9.52 -9.37
N GLY A 194 -7.60 8.49 -9.72
CA GLY A 194 -7.34 8.08 -11.10
C GLY A 194 -8.63 7.69 -11.84
N LEU A 195 -9.49 6.88 -11.21
CA LEU A 195 -10.78 6.47 -11.77
C LEU A 195 -11.73 7.67 -11.92
N LEU A 196 -11.79 8.55 -10.93
CA LEU A 196 -12.61 9.76 -10.97
C LEU A 196 -12.15 10.68 -12.11
N MET A 197 -10.86 10.84 -12.32
CA MET A 197 -10.32 11.66 -13.42
C MET A 197 -10.67 11.06 -14.77
N LEU A 198 -10.61 9.73 -14.93
CA LEU A 198 -11.07 9.06 -16.14
C LEU A 198 -12.55 9.34 -16.41
N TRP A 199 -13.38 9.29 -15.39
CA TRP A 199 -14.80 9.63 -15.50
C TRP A 199 -15.01 11.10 -15.93
N VAL A 200 -14.31 12.05 -15.30
CA VAL A 200 -14.37 13.48 -15.68
C VAL A 200 -13.94 13.68 -17.13
N LEU A 201 -12.86 13.04 -17.58
CA LEU A 201 -12.41 13.12 -18.96
C LEU A 201 -13.45 12.54 -19.92
N ALA A 202 -14.08 11.42 -19.57
CA ALA A 202 -15.11 10.79 -20.38
C ALA A 202 -16.36 11.66 -20.56
N VAL A 203 -16.70 12.50 -19.56
CA VAL A 203 -17.82 13.45 -19.63
C VAL A 203 -17.43 14.75 -20.35
N LEU A 204 -16.23 15.27 -20.08
CA LEU A 204 -15.80 16.57 -20.56
C LEU A 204 -15.45 16.57 -22.07
N ILE A 205 -14.78 15.54 -22.55
CA ILE A 205 -14.29 15.50 -23.93
C ILE A 205 -15.43 15.52 -24.96
N PRO A 206 -16.53 14.74 -24.81
CA PRO A 206 -17.67 14.81 -25.73
C PRO A 206 -18.38 16.17 -25.76
N ALA A 207 -18.20 17.00 -24.73
CA ALA A 207 -18.79 18.35 -24.67
C ALA A 207 -18.06 19.35 -25.59
N ILE A 208 -16.90 19.03 -26.13
CA ILE A 208 -16.15 19.88 -27.05
C ILE A 208 -16.81 19.83 -28.44
N PRO A 209 -17.27 20.97 -29.01
CA PRO A 209 -18.05 20.99 -30.23
C PRO A 209 -17.22 20.89 -31.52
N LEU A 210 -16.26 19.98 -31.56
CA LEU A 210 -15.39 19.72 -32.71
C LEU A 210 -15.55 18.27 -33.20
N PRO A 211 -15.89 18.02 -34.50
CA PRO A 211 -16.34 16.70 -34.94
C PRO A 211 -15.30 15.56 -34.83
N VAL A 212 -14.02 15.88 -34.85
CA VAL A 212 -12.94 14.87 -34.80
C VAL A 212 -12.31 14.76 -33.41
N VAL A 213 -12.24 15.85 -32.66
CA VAL A 213 -11.59 15.95 -31.36
C VAL A 213 -12.22 15.02 -30.29
N PRO A 214 -13.55 14.84 -30.22
CA PRO A 214 -14.14 13.94 -29.21
C PRO A 214 -13.73 12.49 -29.37
N TYR A 215 -13.49 12.01 -30.59
CA TYR A 215 -13.18 10.60 -30.83
C TYR A 215 -11.69 10.29 -30.73
N VAL A 216 -10.84 11.02 -31.44
CA VAL A 216 -9.39 10.77 -31.45
C VAL A 216 -8.73 11.35 -30.21
N GLY A 217 -9.11 12.55 -29.81
CA GLY A 217 -8.58 13.23 -28.63
C GLY A 217 -8.91 12.48 -27.33
N SER A 218 -10.11 11.90 -27.20
CA SER A 218 -10.48 11.13 -26.01
C SER A 218 -9.63 9.89 -25.85
N VAL A 219 -9.40 9.11 -26.90
CA VAL A 219 -8.59 7.89 -26.86
C VAL A 219 -7.16 8.22 -26.44
N ILE A 220 -6.57 9.24 -27.08
CA ILE A 220 -5.18 9.64 -26.76
C ILE A 220 -5.08 10.16 -25.31
N LEU A 221 -5.98 11.04 -24.90
CA LEU A 221 -5.92 11.65 -23.56
C LEU A 221 -6.20 10.64 -22.46
N VAL A 222 -7.17 9.75 -22.65
CA VAL A 222 -7.46 8.66 -21.69
C VAL A 222 -6.28 7.67 -21.64
N ALA A 223 -5.69 7.29 -22.77
CA ALA A 223 -4.51 6.42 -22.79
C ALA A 223 -3.30 7.06 -22.11
N LEU A 224 -3.06 8.36 -22.36
CA LEU A 224 -1.98 9.11 -21.73
C LEU A 224 -2.19 9.24 -20.23
N TRP A 225 -3.42 9.56 -19.79
CA TRP A 225 -3.77 9.64 -18.38
C TRP A 225 -3.59 8.28 -17.70
N LYS A 226 -4.10 7.20 -18.30
CA LYS A 226 -3.93 5.85 -17.74
C LYS A 226 -2.48 5.41 -17.66
N ALA A 227 -1.67 5.73 -18.67
CA ALA A 227 -0.23 5.46 -18.64
C ALA A 227 0.49 6.24 -17.53
N PHE A 228 0.09 7.49 -17.29
CA PHE A 228 0.63 8.30 -16.20
C PHE A 228 0.16 7.77 -14.83
N ASP A 229 -1.12 7.55 -14.64
CA ASP A 229 -1.72 7.11 -13.39
C ASP A 229 -1.18 5.73 -12.96
N VAL A 230 -1.26 4.75 -13.84
CA VAL A 230 -0.83 3.37 -13.52
C VAL A 230 0.69 3.21 -13.62
N GLY A 231 1.32 3.82 -14.63
CA GLY A 231 2.76 3.69 -14.88
C GLY A 231 3.59 4.47 -13.86
N PHE A 232 3.30 5.75 -13.70
CA PHE A 232 4.09 6.62 -12.83
C PHE A 232 3.57 6.65 -11.40
N ILE A 233 2.29 6.99 -11.20
CA ILE A 233 1.73 7.11 -9.84
C ILE A 233 1.67 5.73 -9.17
N GLY A 234 1.28 4.68 -9.90
CA GLY A 234 1.24 3.32 -9.38
C GLY A 234 2.61 2.79 -8.96
N LEU A 235 3.67 3.08 -9.73
CA LEU A 235 5.06 2.75 -9.36
C LEU A 235 5.51 3.52 -8.12
N LEU A 236 5.27 4.85 -8.11
CA LEU A 236 5.63 5.71 -7.00
C LEU A 236 4.93 5.30 -5.71
N GLN A 237 3.66 4.89 -5.81
CA GLN A 237 2.90 4.41 -4.67
C GLN A 237 3.46 3.10 -4.09
N ALA A 238 3.82 2.14 -4.95
CA ALA A 238 4.46 0.90 -4.52
C ALA A 238 5.80 1.18 -3.81
N PHE A 239 6.60 2.11 -4.39
CA PHE A 239 7.87 2.55 -3.80
C PHE A 239 7.68 3.19 -2.42
N ILE A 240 6.75 4.15 -2.30
CA ILE A 240 6.51 4.85 -1.03
C ILE A 240 6.02 3.88 0.04
N PHE A 241 5.15 2.92 -0.32
CA PHE A 241 4.63 1.96 0.65
C PHE A 241 5.76 1.07 1.19
N ALA A 242 6.60 0.51 0.32
CA ALA A 242 7.74 -0.30 0.73
C ALA A 242 8.75 0.51 1.57
N PHE A 243 9.07 1.72 1.13
CA PHE A 243 9.97 2.64 1.84
C PHE A 243 9.45 2.97 3.24
N LEU A 244 8.18 3.37 3.36
CA LEU A 244 7.59 3.69 4.67
C LEU A 244 7.51 2.47 5.59
N THR A 245 7.31 1.26 5.05
CA THR A 245 7.35 0.03 5.85
C THR A 245 8.72 -0.15 6.52
N VAL A 246 9.82 0.08 5.78
CA VAL A 246 11.18 0.02 6.35
C VAL A 246 11.42 1.14 7.35
N VAL A 247 11.03 2.38 7.01
CA VAL A 247 11.21 3.55 7.89
C VAL A 247 10.43 3.40 9.21
N TYR A 248 9.18 2.94 9.16
CA TYR A 248 8.40 2.72 10.37
C TYR A 248 9.00 1.63 11.25
N PHE A 249 9.59 0.61 10.62
CA PHE A 249 10.30 -0.43 11.34
C PHE A 249 11.55 0.14 12.06
N GLU A 250 12.34 0.99 11.41
CA GLU A 250 13.50 1.63 12.03
C GLU A 250 13.10 2.59 13.16
N LEU A 251 12.08 3.42 12.96
CA LEU A 251 11.56 4.28 14.03
C LEU A 251 11.09 3.48 15.24
N ALA A 252 10.48 2.33 15.02
CA ALA A 252 10.11 1.43 16.10
C ALA A 252 11.33 0.87 16.85
N ARG A 253 12.48 0.73 16.16
CA ARG A 253 13.75 0.25 16.75
C ARG A 253 14.55 1.34 17.47
N GLU A 254 14.62 2.56 16.93
CA GLU A 254 15.35 3.68 17.58
C GLU A 254 14.86 3.91 19.02
N GLY A 255 13.59 3.70 19.27
CA GLY A 255 13.05 3.66 20.63
C GLY A 255 13.70 2.61 21.56
N LEU A 256 14.34 1.57 20.99
CA LEU A 256 15.01 0.48 21.71
C LEU A 256 16.45 0.81 22.08
N GLU A 257 17.21 1.45 21.19
CA GLU A 257 18.63 1.69 21.38
C GLU A 257 18.90 2.71 22.51
N HIS A 258 17.97 3.60 22.74
CA HIS A 258 18.02 4.51 23.89
C HIS A 258 17.71 3.84 25.24
N GLU A 259 17.21 2.59 25.27
CA GLU A 259 16.92 1.85 26.52
C GLU A 259 18.01 0.84 26.91
N ALA A 260 18.77 0.32 25.99
CA ALA A 260 19.78 -0.70 26.24
C ALA A 260 20.89 -0.26 27.23
N PRO A 261 21.44 0.97 27.20
CA PRO A 261 22.47 1.38 28.16
C PRO A 261 21.95 1.60 29.57
N ALA A 262 20.65 1.85 29.77
CA ALA A 262 20.10 2.08 31.11
C ALA A 262 19.85 0.77 31.90
N GLN A 263 19.75 -0.37 31.25
CA GLN A 263 19.55 -1.68 31.88
C GLN A 263 20.87 -2.41 32.25
N ALA A 264 21.99 -1.99 31.63
CA ALA A 264 23.31 -2.57 31.93
C ALA A 264 23.99 -1.91 33.14
N ALA A 265 23.37 -0.87 33.74
CA ALA A 265 23.93 -0.10 34.84
C ALA A 265 23.27 -0.41 36.23
N HIS A 266 22.47 -1.46 36.34
CA HIS A 266 21.88 -1.91 37.62
C HIS A 266 22.21 -3.37 37.93
#